data_d558e862fff973cb8440174652ac3ece
#
_entry.id   d558e862fff973cb8440174652ac3ece
#
_cell.length_a   1.000
_cell.length_b   1.000
_cell.length_c   1.000
_cell.angle_alpha   90.00
_cell.angle_beta   90.00
_cell.angle_gamma   90.00
#
_symmetry.space_group_name_H-M   'P 1'
#
loop_
_entity.id
_entity.type
_entity.pdbx_description
1 polymer ?
#
loop_
_entity_poly.entity_id
_entity_poly.type
_entity_poly.pdbx_seq_one_letter_code
_entity_poly.pdbx_strand_id
1 'polypeptide(L)'
;ANCLIAKDDEGYTYNTRINRVSTIQEHRMIRRAIDRGVSSEKVANTLGVDVSLVHKKATMLDGICDEAIEMLKDRQFSTNVTAVLKRMKPMRQVQCVELMIDCNKFTSDYANALLALTPPDMLVDSANPRKQTGVTPEQLARMEREMANVQGQYKLVEQSYGQDVLNLVLAQRYLEKLLANKMVAKYLRQHQ
;
A
#
# COMPACT_ATOMS: atom_id res chain seq x y z
N ALA A 1 -6.60 1.00 34.79
CA ALA A 1 -5.94 1.88 33.81
C ALA A 1 -6.11 3.31 34.29
N ASN A 2 -5.02 4.03 34.52
CA ASN A 2 -5.08 5.44 34.87
C ASN A 2 -5.42 6.24 33.61
N CYS A 3 -6.62 6.80 33.56
CA CYS A 3 -7.04 7.68 32.47
C CYS A 3 -6.85 9.13 32.91
N LEU A 4 -6.18 9.93 32.08
CA LEU A 4 -6.14 11.38 32.18
C LEU A 4 -7.41 11.94 31.52
N ILE A 5 -8.24 12.59 32.30
CA ILE A 5 -9.42 13.30 31.80
C ILE A 5 -8.96 14.74 31.53
N ALA A 6 -8.90 15.14 30.26
CA ALA A 6 -8.69 16.53 29.90
C ALA A 6 -9.96 17.34 30.21
N LYS A 7 -9.82 18.42 31.00
CA LYS A 7 -10.94 19.28 31.40
C LYS A 7 -11.32 20.32 30.33
N ASP A 8 -10.47 20.55 29.34
CA ASP A 8 -10.68 21.50 28.25
C ASP A 8 -10.46 20.83 26.90
N ASP A 9 -11.38 21.04 25.97
CA ASP A 9 -11.31 20.59 24.59
C ASP A 9 -10.08 21.12 23.82
N GLU A 10 -9.45 22.16 24.31
CA GLU A 10 -8.24 22.79 23.72
C GLU A 10 -6.95 22.02 24.01
N GLY A 11 -6.94 21.11 25.00
CA GLY A 11 -5.74 20.35 25.40
C GLY A 11 -5.49 19.09 24.62
N TYR A 12 -6.38 18.69 23.69
CA TYR A 12 -6.22 17.46 22.93
C TYR A 12 -5.32 17.66 21.71
N THR A 13 -4.01 17.64 21.94
CA THR A 13 -3.05 17.55 20.83
C THR A 13 -3.04 16.11 20.27
N TYR A 14 -3.70 15.94 19.13
CA TYR A 14 -3.63 14.69 18.36
C TYR A 14 -2.16 14.43 17.97
N ASN A 15 -1.52 13.48 18.63
CA ASN A 15 -0.13 13.13 18.34
C ASN A 15 -0.06 12.24 17.09
N THR A 16 -0.02 12.88 15.92
CA THR A 16 0.08 12.23 14.61
C THR A 16 1.37 11.39 14.41
N ARG A 17 2.33 11.50 15.34
CA ARG A 17 3.63 10.81 15.23
C ARG A 17 3.62 9.40 15.82
N ILE A 18 2.72 9.09 16.77
CA ILE A 18 2.76 7.82 17.51
C ILE A 18 1.81 6.76 16.92
N ASN A 19 0.66 7.15 16.38
CA ASN A 19 -0.29 6.23 15.74
C ASN A 19 -0.84 6.86 14.45
N ARG A 20 -0.21 6.57 13.32
CA ARG A 20 -0.81 6.90 12.02
C ARG A 20 -2.00 5.97 11.80
N VAL A 21 -3.18 6.52 11.95
CA VAL A 21 -4.43 5.85 11.58
C VAL A 21 -4.38 5.55 10.08
N SER A 22 -4.74 4.32 9.67
CA SER A 22 -4.76 4.00 8.23
C SER A 22 -5.77 4.88 7.48
N THR A 23 -5.58 5.04 6.18
CA THR A 23 -6.46 5.89 5.34
C THR A 23 -7.93 5.46 5.44
N ILE A 24 -8.20 4.15 5.50
CA ILE A 24 -9.56 3.61 5.64
C ILE A 24 -10.12 3.83 7.05
N GLN A 25 -9.31 3.68 8.09
CA GLN A 25 -9.75 3.97 9.45
C GLN A 25 -10.11 5.44 9.62
N GLU A 26 -9.30 6.35 9.07
CA GLU A 26 -9.59 7.79 9.07
C GLU A 26 -10.92 8.09 8.35
N HIS A 27 -11.15 7.50 7.17
CA HIS A 27 -12.43 7.60 6.47
C HIS A 27 -13.59 7.13 7.35
N ARG A 28 -13.49 5.95 7.99
CA ARG A 28 -14.54 5.41 8.85
C ARG A 28 -14.82 6.31 10.05
N MET A 29 -13.79 6.95 10.62
CA MET A 29 -13.96 7.90 11.74
C MET A 29 -14.69 9.16 11.27
N ILE A 30 -14.29 9.76 10.15
CA ILE A 30 -14.94 10.94 9.56
C ILE A 30 -16.41 10.62 9.22
N ARG A 31 -16.66 9.50 8.55
CA ARG A 31 -18.01 9.09 8.17
C ARG A 31 -18.91 8.92 9.40
N ARG A 32 -18.43 8.23 10.43
CA ARG A 32 -19.18 8.06 11.70
C ARG A 32 -19.49 9.39 12.39
N ALA A 33 -18.58 10.36 12.35
CA ALA A 33 -18.81 11.68 12.92
C ALA A 33 -19.95 12.40 12.18
N ILE A 34 -19.91 12.38 10.85
CA ILE A 34 -20.95 12.98 9.98
C ILE A 34 -22.30 12.27 10.19
N ASP A 35 -22.33 10.94 10.21
CA ASP A 35 -23.56 10.15 10.43
C ASP A 35 -24.19 10.38 11.81
N ARG A 36 -23.38 10.81 12.79
CA ARG A 36 -23.84 11.24 14.12
C ARG A 36 -24.28 12.71 14.19
N GLY A 37 -24.32 13.40 13.05
CA GLY A 37 -24.81 14.79 12.94
C GLY A 37 -23.75 15.86 13.19
N VAL A 38 -22.45 15.50 13.23
CA VAL A 38 -21.37 16.50 13.28
C VAL A 38 -21.20 17.12 11.89
N SER A 39 -21.25 18.46 11.79
CA SER A 39 -21.07 19.13 10.50
C SER A 39 -19.65 18.96 9.95
N SER A 40 -19.51 18.92 8.63
CA SER A 40 -18.21 18.78 7.95
C SER A 40 -17.24 19.91 8.30
N GLU A 41 -17.75 21.13 8.55
CA GLU A 41 -16.96 22.28 8.98
C GLU A 41 -16.37 22.06 10.37
N LYS A 42 -17.17 21.50 11.31
CA LYS A 42 -16.69 21.20 12.67
C LYS A 42 -15.63 20.10 12.63
N VAL A 43 -15.80 19.08 11.81
CA VAL A 43 -14.78 18.02 11.59
C VAL A 43 -13.51 18.63 11.01
N ALA A 44 -13.63 19.48 10.00
CA ALA A 44 -12.49 20.14 9.33
C ALA A 44 -11.69 21.00 10.32
N ASN A 45 -12.38 21.82 11.11
CA ASN A 45 -11.75 22.67 12.13
C ASN A 45 -11.02 21.83 13.20
N THR A 46 -11.65 20.72 13.66
CA THR A 46 -11.04 19.84 14.66
C THR A 46 -9.78 19.14 14.14
N LEU A 47 -9.79 18.74 12.86
CA LEU A 47 -8.65 18.08 12.22
C LEU A 47 -7.60 19.05 11.66
N GLY A 48 -7.89 20.36 11.62
CA GLY A 48 -7.02 21.38 11.05
C GLY A 48 -6.85 21.23 9.53
N VAL A 49 -7.89 20.77 8.83
CA VAL A 49 -7.89 20.52 7.38
C VAL A 49 -9.00 21.30 6.68
N ASP A 50 -8.91 21.40 5.36
CA ASP A 50 -9.94 22.00 4.54
C ASP A 50 -11.22 21.16 4.49
N VAL A 51 -12.41 21.81 4.45
CA VAL A 51 -13.72 21.15 4.37
C VAL A 51 -13.83 20.28 3.12
N SER A 52 -13.26 20.71 2.00
CA SER A 52 -13.26 19.94 0.75
C SER A 52 -12.49 18.60 0.91
N LEU A 53 -11.44 18.58 1.73
CA LEU A 53 -10.71 17.36 2.04
C LEU A 53 -11.54 16.40 2.91
N VAL A 54 -12.32 16.93 3.86
CA VAL A 54 -13.25 16.13 4.67
C VAL A 54 -14.28 15.46 3.78
N HIS A 55 -14.88 16.21 2.84
CA HIS A 55 -15.83 15.64 1.88
C HIS A 55 -15.19 14.56 0.99
N LYS A 56 -14.00 14.82 0.46
CA LYS A 56 -13.26 13.82 -0.33
C LYS A 56 -12.97 12.54 0.47
N LYS A 57 -12.56 12.70 1.73
CA LYS A 57 -12.33 11.56 2.62
C LYS A 57 -13.62 10.84 2.99
N ALA A 58 -14.71 11.55 3.22
CA ALA A 58 -16.01 10.96 3.55
C ALA A 58 -16.62 10.10 2.42
N THR A 59 -16.31 10.41 1.16
CA THR A 59 -16.83 9.71 -0.02
C THR A 59 -15.79 8.86 -0.74
N MET A 60 -14.59 8.71 -0.17
CA MET A 60 -13.48 8.09 -0.89
C MET A 60 -13.67 6.60 -1.19
N LEU A 61 -14.48 5.87 -0.41
CA LEU A 61 -14.74 4.45 -0.62
C LEU A 61 -16.00 4.17 -1.45
N ASP A 62 -16.84 5.18 -1.74
CA ASP A 62 -18.04 4.99 -2.54
C ASP A 62 -17.66 4.50 -3.95
N GLY A 63 -18.13 3.33 -4.35
CA GLY A 63 -17.81 2.70 -5.65
C GLY A 63 -16.54 1.83 -5.66
N ILE A 64 -15.95 1.56 -4.50
CA ILE A 64 -14.91 0.53 -4.34
C ILE A 64 -15.57 -0.73 -3.78
N CYS A 65 -15.19 -1.91 -4.29
CA CYS A 65 -15.71 -3.18 -3.80
C CYS A 65 -15.14 -3.55 -2.43
N ASP A 66 -15.91 -4.30 -1.64
CA ASP A 66 -15.57 -4.62 -0.26
C ASP A 66 -14.26 -5.40 -0.14
N GLU A 67 -13.97 -6.29 -1.09
CA GLU A 67 -12.73 -7.06 -1.12
C GLU A 67 -11.51 -6.14 -1.26
N ALA A 68 -11.55 -5.17 -2.16
CA ALA A 68 -10.47 -4.19 -2.32
C ALA A 68 -10.31 -3.29 -1.08
N ILE A 69 -11.42 -2.94 -0.42
CA ILE A 69 -11.40 -2.17 0.85
C ILE A 69 -10.71 -2.97 1.96
N GLU A 70 -11.04 -4.25 2.12
CA GLU A 70 -10.40 -5.09 3.15
C GLU A 70 -8.90 -5.27 2.91
N MET A 71 -8.47 -5.43 1.66
CA MET A 71 -7.04 -5.53 1.31
C MET A 71 -6.26 -4.24 1.59
N LEU A 72 -6.91 -3.07 1.48
CA LEU A 72 -6.32 -1.75 1.73
C LEU A 72 -6.41 -1.31 3.21
N LYS A 73 -7.06 -2.06 4.08
CA LYS A 73 -7.49 -1.66 5.44
C LYS A 73 -6.38 -1.06 6.31
N ASP A 74 -5.20 -1.64 6.25
CA ASP A 74 -4.06 -1.24 7.10
C ASP A 74 -3.00 -0.42 6.33
N ARG A 75 -3.34 0.03 5.12
CA ARG A 75 -2.42 0.74 4.25
C ARG A 75 -2.64 2.26 4.29
N GLN A 76 -1.53 2.98 4.05
CA GLN A 76 -1.54 4.42 3.86
C GLN A 76 -1.51 4.73 2.36
N PHE A 77 -2.48 5.48 1.87
CA PHE A 77 -2.56 5.89 0.47
C PHE A 77 -3.32 7.21 0.31
N SER A 78 -3.14 7.84 -0.85
CA SER A 78 -3.85 9.09 -1.19
C SER A 78 -5.29 8.80 -1.63
N THR A 79 -6.22 9.70 -1.34
CA THR A 79 -7.59 9.67 -1.87
C THR A 79 -7.65 9.64 -3.41
N ASN A 80 -6.59 10.08 -4.09
CA ASN A 80 -6.49 10.00 -5.55
C ASN A 80 -6.39 8.55 -6.04
N VAL A 81 -5.82 7.64 -5.27
CA VAL A 81 -5.76 6.21 -5.61
C VAL A 81 -7.17 5.63 -5.72
N THR A 82 -8.03 5.90 -4.74
CA THR A 82 -9.43 5.43 -4.79
C THR A 82 -10.21 6.07 -5.92
N ALA A 83 -9.97 7.35 -6.24
CA ALA A 83 -10.58 8.02 -7.38
C ALA A 83 -10.23 7.35 -8.73
N VAL A 84 -9.03 6.82 -8.85
CA VAL A 84 -8.61 6.02 -10.02
C VAL A 84 -9.28 4.66 -10.02
N LEU A 85 -9.26 3.93 -8.88
CA LEU A 85 -9.87 2.60 -8.76
C LEU A 85 -11.38 2.60 -9.07
N LYS A 86 -12.13 3.64 -8.68
CA LYS A 86 -13.57 3.79 -8.99
C LYS A 86 -13.90 3.72 -10.48
N ARG A 87 -12.94 3.98 -11.36
CA ARG A 87 -13.10 3.92 -12.81
C ARG A 87 -13.03 2.51 -13.37
N MET A 88 -12.67 1.53 -12.54
CA MET A 88 -12.51 0.13 -12.89
C MET A 88 -13.66 -0.70 -12.33
N LYS A 89 -14.00 -1.80 -13.01
CA LYS A 89 -14.97 -2.78 -12.49
C LYS A 89 -14.42 -3.49 -11.26
N PRO A 90 -15.28 -4.02 -10.36
CA PRO A 90 -14.89 -4.63 -9.08
C PRO A 90 -13.74 -5.64 -9.19
N MET A 91 -13.83 -6.57 -10.13
CA MET A 91 -12.79 -7.57 -10.35
C MET A 91 -11.42 -6.95 -10.68
N ARG A 92 -11.41 -5.88 -11.49
CA ARG A 92 -10.17 -5.16 -11.81
C ARG A 92 -9.65 -4.34 -10.65
N GLN A 93 -10.54 -3.80 -9.81
CA GLN A 93 -10.14 -3.11 -8.57
C GLN A 93 -9.32 -4.04 -7.68
N VAL A 94 -9.79 -5.27 -7.43
CA VAL A 94 -9.08 -6.28 -6.63
C VAL A 94 -7.70 -6.58 -7.22
N GLN A 95 -7.63 -6.91 -8.52
CA GLN A 95 -6.36 -7.18 -9.20
C GLN A 95 -5.37 -6.01 -9.09
N CYS A 96 -5.84 -4.77 -9.27
CA CYS A 96 -4.99 -3.59 -9.14
C CYS A 96 -4.50 -3.39 -7.71
N VAL A 97 -5.34 -3.64 -6.71
CA VAL A 97 -4.94 -3.55 -5.30
C VAL A 97 -3.93 -4.65 -4.95
N GLU A 98 -4.10 -5.89 -5.44
CA GLU A 98 -3.10 -6.96 -5.29
C GLU A 98 -1.73 -6.51 -5.84
N LEU A 99 -1.70 -5.98 -7.06
CA LEU A 99 -0.48 -5.47 -7.68
C LEU A 99 0.16 -4.33 -6.87
N MET A 100 -0.66 -3.43 -6.30
CA MET A 100 -0.18 -2.36 -5.41
C MET A 100 0.44 -2.90 -4.13
N ILE A 101 -0.14 -3.96 -3.56
CA ILE A 101 0.35 -4.64 -2.36
C ILE A 101 1.66 -5.35 -2.65
N ASP A 102 1.72 -6.14 -3.73
CA ASP A 102 2.91 -6.90 -4.14
C ASP A 102 4.11 -5.98 -4.40
N CYS A 103 3.88 -4.85 -5.07
CA CYS A 103 4.91 -3.85 -5.30
C CYS A 103 5.13 -2.89 -4.13
N ASN A 104 4.32 -2.95 -3.08
CA ASN A 104 4.27 -1.99 -1.97
C ASN A 104 4.22 -0.53 -2.45
N LYS A 105 3.45 -0.24 -3.52
CA LYS A 105 3.33 1.07 -4.17
C LYS A 105 1.89 1.55 -4.20
N PHE A 106 1.56 2.50 -3.31
CA PHE A 106 0.22 3.08 -3.16
C PHE A 106 0.18 4.54 -3.65
N THR A 107 0.87 4.84 -4.77
CA THR A 107 0.91 6.19 -5.36
C THR A 107 -0.16 6.37 -6.43
N SER A 108 -0.60 7.63 -6.63
CA SER A 108 -1.55 7.98 -7.70
C SER A 108 -1.02 7.68 -9.10
N ASP A 109 0.30 7.84 -9.30
CA ASP A 109 0.94 7.60 -10.60
C ASP A 109 0.93 6.12 -10.95
N TYR A 110 1.21 5.25 -9.97
CA TYR A 110 1.12 3.82 -10.15
C TYR A 110 -0.32 3.36 -10.42
N ALA A 111 -1.31 3.92 -9.70
CA ALA A 111 -2.72 3.67 -9.95
C ALA A 111 -3.14 4.10 -11.37
N ASN A 112 -2.68 5.27 -11.84
CA ASN A 112 -2.94 5.74 -13.19
C ASN A 112 -2.28 4.85 -14.25
N ALA A 113 -1.07 4.33 -14.01
CA ALA A 113 -0.43 3.35 -14.88
C ALA A 113 -1.26 2.07 -14.98
N LEU A 114 -1.74 1.52 -13.86
CA LEU A 114 -2.63 0.35 -13.85
C LEU A 114 -3.96 0.62 -14.57
N LEU A 115 -4.53 1.81 -14.41
CA LEU A 115 -5.72 2.22 -15.16
C LEU A 115 -5.45 2.26 -16.67
N ALA A 116 -4.28 2.76 -17.07
CA ALA A 116 -3.86 2.80 -18.45
C ALA A 116 -3.74 1.41 -19.08
N LEU A 117 -3.30 0.43 -18.30
CA LEU A 117 -3.18 -0.98 -18.67
C LEU A 117 -4.50 -1.77 -18.57
N THR A 118 -5.58 -1.12 -18.09
CA THR A 118 -6.86 -1.80 -17.89
C THR A 118 -7.61 -1.92 -19.22
N PRO A 119 -8.02 -3.15 -19.63
CA PRO A 119 -8.82 -3.36 -20.82
C PRO A 119 -10.14 -2.56 -20.77
N PRO A 120 -10.65 -2.07 -21.93
CA PRO A 120 -11.87 -1.26 -21.97
C PRO A 120 -13.11 -1.95 -21.39
N ASP A 121 -13.19 -3.27 -21.52
CA ASP A 121 -14.26 -4.11 -20.97
C ASP A 121 -14.26 -4.17 -19.44
N MET A 122 -13.12 -3.88 -18.80
CA MET A 122 -12.93 -3.81 -17.35
C MET A 122 -13.07 -2.39 -16.77
N LEU A 123 -13.40 -1.40 -17.59
CA LEU A 123 -13.69 -0.04 -17.17
C LEU A 123 -15.20 0.13 -16.90
N VAL A 124 -15.55 1.02 -15.97
CA VAL A 124 -16.95 1.41 -15.68
C VAL A 124 -17.50 2.20 -16.85
N ASP A 125 -16.75 3.18 -17.37
CA ASP A 125 -17.10 3.98 -18.53
C ASP A 125 -16.22 3.61 -19.73
N SER A 126 -16.63 2.61 -20.50
CA SER A 126 -15.95 2.23 -21.74
C SER A 126 -16.13 3.26 -22.88
N ALA A 127 -17.12 4.16 -22.76
CA ALA A 127 -17.48 5.13 -23.82
C ALA A 127 -16.55 6.35 -23.90
N ASN A 128 -15.70 6.60 -22.93
CA ASN A 128 -14.80 7.76 -22.93
C ASN A 128 -13.38 7.37 -22.50
N PRO A 129 -12.63 6.60 -23.33
CA PRO A 129 -11.22 6.41 -23.08
C PRO A 129 -10.55 7.79 -23.20
N ARG A 130 -10.20 8.42 -22.06
CA ARG A 130 -9.34 9.61 -22.13
C ARG A 130 -8.14 9.22 -22.96
N LYS A 131 -7.94 9.95 -24.08
CA LYS A 131 -6.74 9.83 -24.92
C LYS A 131 -5.53 9.90 -23.99
N GLN A 132 -4.88 8.75 -23.81
CA GLN A 132 -3.62 8.69 -23.09
C GLN A 132 -2.59 9.40 -23.97
N THR A 133 -2.22 10.58 -23.53
CA THR A 133 -1.20 11.38 -24.20
C THR A 133 0.14 10.67 -23.95
N GLY A 134 0.68 10.01 -24.95
CA GLY A 134 2.10 9.69 -24.99
C GLY A 134 2.53 8.23 -24.93
N VAL A 135 1.62 7.24 -24.81
CA VAL A 135 2.01 5.81 -24.82
C VAL A 135 1.28 5.08 -25.94
N THR A 136 2.03 4.41 -26.82
CA THR A 136 1.43 3.61 -27.89
C THR A 136 0.92 2.27 -27.34
N PRO A 137 -0.10 1.62 -27.99
CA PRO A 137 -0.58 0.30 -27.61
C PRO A 137 0.51 -0.77 -27.55
N GLU A 138 1.53 -0.64 -28.41
CA GLU A 138 2.68 -1.56 -28.44
C GLU A 138 3.61 -1.37 -27.24
N GLN A 139 3.83 -0.12 -26.81
CA GLN A 139 4.58 0.19 -25.60
C GLN A 139 3.84 -0.31 -24.36
N LEU A 140 2.51 -0.20 -24.36
CA LEU A 140 1.65 -0.73 -23.29
C LEU A 140 1.80 -2.25 -23.15
N ALA A 141 1.65 -2.98 -24.26
CA ALA A 141 1.80 -4.44 -24.31
C ALA A 141 3.21 -4.92 -23.92
N ARG A 142 4.23 -4.11 -24.23
CA ARG A 142 5.61 -4.38 -23.79
C ARG A 142 5.76 -4.18 -22.29
N MET A 143 5.22 -3.10 -21.72
CA MET A 143 5.24 -2.83 -20.29
C MET A 143 4.49 -3.92 -19.51
N GLU A 144 3.36 -4.42 -20.01
CA GLU A 144 2.63 -5.55 -19.39
C GLU A 144 3.49 -6.81 -19.29
N ARG A 145 4.19 -7.17 -20.39
CA ARG A 145 5.08 -8.34 -20.40
C ARG A 145 6.26 -8.17 -19.46
N GLU A 146 6.88 -6.99 -19.47
CA GLU A 146 8.01 -6.69 -18.58
C GLU A 146 7.56 -6.72 -17.09
N MET A 147 6.37 -6.19 -16.78
CA MET A 147 5.81 -6.21 -15.45
C MET A 147 5.45 -7.63 -14.97
N ALA A 148 4.84 -8.45 -15.84
CA ALA A 148 4.57 -9.86 -15.55
C ALA A 148 5.85 -10.67 -15.31
N ASN A 149 6.91 -10.40 -16.08
CA ASN A 149 8.21 -11.02 -15.88
C ASN A 149 8.86 -10.61 -14.55
N VAL A 150 8.83 -9.32 -14.19
CA VAL A 150 9.36 -8.82 -12.92
C VAL A 150 8.60 -9.42 -11.74
N GLN A 151 7.28 -9.53 -11.84
CA GLN A 151 6.45 -10.17 -10.80
C GLN A 151 6.78 -11.66 -10.66
N GLY A 152 6.96 -12.38 -11.77
CA GLY A 152 7.38 -13.78 -11.76
C GLY A 152 8.73 -13.98 -11.07
N GLN A 153 9.71 -13.12 -11.39
CA GLN A 153 11.02 -13.15 -10.76
C GLN A 153 10.98 -12.79 -9.27
N TYR A 154 10.20 -11.77 -8.90
CA TYR A 154 10.02 -11.37 -7.50
C TYR A 154 9.43 -12.50 -6.66
N LYS A 155 8.40 -13.18 -7.18
CA LYS A 155 7.75 -14.30 -6.50
C LYS A 155 8.68 -15.51 -6.32
N LEU A 156 9.55 -15.78 -7.29
CA LEU A 156 10.59 -16.81 -7.19
C LEU A 156 11.62 -16.46 -6.12
N VAL A 157 12.10 -15.21 -6.10
CA VAL A 157 13.05 -14.73 -5.08
C VAL A 157 12.42 -14.77 -3.68
N GLU A 158 11.16 -14.36 -3.54
CA GLU A 158 10.43 -14.41 -2.27
C GLU A 158 10.28 -15.85 -1.75
N GLN A 159 9.99 -16.82 -2.63
CA GLN A 159 9.90 -18.23 -2.28
C GLN A 159 11.24 -18.83 -1.84
N SER A 160 12.35 -18.44 -2.48
CA SER A 160 13.68 -18.94 -2.15
C SER A 160 14.31 -18.23 -0.94
N TYR A 161 13.92 -16.98 -0.68
CA TYR A 161 14.54 -16.12 0.32
C TYR A 161 14.60 -16.75 1.73
N GLY A 162 13.51 -17.36 2.17
CA GLY A 162 13.48 -18.03 3.49
C GLY A 162 14.47 -19.18 3.61
N GLN A 163 14.59 -19.99 2.55
CA GLN A 163 15.53 -21.10 2.49
C GLN A 163 16.98 -20.62 2.40
N ASP A 164 17.24 -19.58 1.62
CA ASP A 164 18.55 -19.01 1.42
C ASP A 164 19.07 -18.35 2.71
N VAL A 165 18.22 -17.62 3.44
CA VAL A 165 18.56 -17.06 4.76
C VAL A 165 18.86 -18.18 5.76
N LEU A 166 18.07 -19.24 5.79
CA LEU A 166 18.33 -20.39 6.67
C LEU A 166 19.66 -21.05 6.34
N ASN A 167 19.93 -21.28 5.06
CA ASN A 167 21.21 -21.87 4.60
C ASN A 167 22.40 -20.98 4.99
N LEU A 168 22.25 -19.65 4.86
CA LEU A 168 23.29 -18.69 5.25
C LEU A 168 23.57 -18.74 6.74
N VAL A 169 22.54 -18.78 7.58
CA VAL A 169 22.69 -18.89 9.05
C VAL A 169 23.34 -20.21 9.45
N LEU A 170 22.96 -21.31 8.80
CA LEU A 170 23.58 -22.62 9.04
C LEU A 170 25.04 -22.64 8.61
N ALA A 171 25.38 -22.08 7.45
CA ALA A 171 26.74 -21.95 6.96
C ALA A 171 27.61 -21.08 7.90
N GLN A 172 27.07 -19.93 8.35
CA GLN A 172 27.74 -19.08 9.34
C GLN A 172 28.07 -19.84 10.62
N ARG A 173 27.08 -20.50 11.22
CA ARG A 173 27.30 -21.28 12.44
C ARG A 173 28.31 -22.43 12.26
N TYR A 174 28.30 -23.09 11.10
CA TYR A 174 29.25 -24.11 10.76
C TYR A 174 30.69 -23.57 10.68
N LEU A 175 30.85 -22.42 10.00
CA LEU A 175 32.15 -21.74 9.90
C LEU A 175 32.66 -21.26 11.27
N GLU A 176 31.77 -20.66 12.08
CA GLU A 176 32.12 -20.26 13.46
C GLU A 176 32.62 -21.45 14.28
N LYS A 177 31.94 -22.59 14.19
CA LYS A 177 32.35 -23.83 14.89
C LYS A 177 33.69 -24.38 14.38
N LEU A 178 33.92 -24.32 13.06
CA LEU A 178 35.22 -24.73 12.47
C LEU A 178 36.36 -23.82 12.93
N LEU A 179 36.14 -22.50 12.91
CA LEU A 179 37.16 -21.52 13.31
C LEU A 179 37.42 -21.49 14.82
N ALA A 180 36.46 -21.91 15.65
CA ALA A 180 36.64 -22.12 17.09
C ALA A 180 37.57 -23.29 17.40
N ASN A 181 37.76 -24.24 16.45
CA ASN A 181 38.69 -25.34 16.61
C ASN A 181 40.13 -24.84 16.40
N LYS A 182 40.92 -24.86 17.50
CA LYS A 182 42.32 -24.39 17.50
C LYS A 182 43.20 -25.04 16.46
N MET A 183 42.99 -26.35 16.17
CA MET A 183 43.78 -27.09 15.16
C MET A 183 43.47 -26.59 13.75
N VAL A 184 42.20 -26.38 13.43
CA VAL A 184 41.75 -25.82 12.12
C VAL A 184 42.26 -24.41 11.96
N ALA A 185 42.09 -23.55 12.96
CA ALA A 185 42.58 -22.18 12.93
C ALA A 185 44.08 -22.08 12.75
N LYS A 186 44.86 -23.00 13.38
CA LYS A 186 46.32 -23.09 13.21
C LYS A 186 46.70 -23.53 11.79
N TYR A 187 46.01 -24.55 11.27
CA TYR A 187 46.25 -25.02 9.90
C TYR A 187 46.02 -23.94 8.86
N LEU A 188 44.85 -23.21 8.95
CA LEU A 188 44.51 -22.13 8.03
C LEU A 188 45.54 -20.98 8.06
N ARG A 189 46.10 -20.63 9.24
CA ARG A 189 47.15 -19.61 9.35
C ARG A 189 48.49 -20.03 8.77
N GLN A 190 48.75 -21.32 8.68
CA GLN A 190 50.02 -21.83 8.14
C GLN A 190 49.99 -21.99 6.61
N HIS A 191 48.82 -22.00 6.02
CA HIS A 191 48.62 -22.22 4.57
C HIS A 191 47.92 -21.04 3.85
N GLN A 192 47.91 -19.85 4.47
CA GLN A 192 47.68 -18.58 3.82
C GLN A 192 49.01 -18.07 3.23
#